data_b9a67e3006b6e14726b3e0d9a1e518b0
#
_entry.id   b9a67e3006b6e14726b3e0d9a1e518b0
#
_cell.length_a   1.000
_cell.length_b   1.000
_cell.length_c   1.000
_cell.angle_alpha   90.00
_cell.angle_beta   90.00
_cell.angle_gamma   90.00
#
_symmetry.space_group_name_H-M   'P 1'
#
loop_
_entity.id
_entity.type
_entity.pdbx_description
1 polymer ?
#
loop_
_entity_poly.entity_id
_entity_poly.type
_entity_poly.pdbx_seq_one_letter_code
_entity_poly.pdbx_strand_id
1 'polypeptide(L)'
;IPDLPEAFPREGTEEVLDRPRVAVWDVNSPTGWAAPLHVHPRDTVVVFLQGGTIRTQQTDGTEESISHAYKDVRFIPAGTTHMSSVTSGAPRAMFYELRN
;
A
#
# COMPACT_ATOMS: atom_id res chain seq x y z
N ILE A 1 15.22 -10.10 0.82
CA ILE A 1 15.05 -10.55 2.22
C ILE A 1 13.91 -11.56 2.26
N PRO A 2 14.22 -12.85 2.49
CA PRO A 2 13.21 -13.91 2.33
C PRO A 2 12.11 -13.91 3.39
N ASP A 3 12.35 -13.31 4.54
CA ASP A 3 11.39 -13.39 5.66
C ASP A 3 10.55 -12.14 5.88
N LEU A 4 10.48 -11.26 4.88
CA LEU A 4 9.64 -10.07 5.00
C LEU A 4 8.17 -10.46 4.96
N PRO A 5 7.33 -9.86 5.82
CA PRO A 5 5.90 -10.06 5.73
C PRO A 5 5.36 -9.49 4.43
N GLU A 6 4.31 -10.10 3.91
CA GLU A 6 3.58 -9.55 2.78
C GLU A 6 2.82 -8.30 3.22
N ALA A 7 2.52 -7.45 2.25
CA ALA A 7 1.77 -6.21 2.51
C ALA A 7 0.42 -6.46 3.18
N PHE A 8 -0.22 -7.58 2.87
CA PHE A 8 -1.55 -7.92 3.38
C PHE A 8 -1.61 -9.37 3.86
N PRO A 9 -2.41 -9.67 4.87
CA PRO A 9 -3.18 -8.74 5.69
C PRO A 9 -2.31 -8.00 6.71
N ARG A 10 -2.76 -6.85 7.15
CA ARG A 10 -2.16 -6.10 8.27
C ARG A 10 -3.20 -5.17 8.88
N GLU A 11 -2.84 -4.53 9.99
CA GLU A 11 -3.73 -3.58 10.64
C GLU A 11 -4.15 -2.48 9.67
N GLY A 12 -5.43 -2.12 9.70
CA GLY A 12 -6.00 -1.11 8.81
C GLY A 12 -6.43 -1.65 7.46
N THR A 13 -6.30 -2.95 7.20
CA THR A 13 -6.67 -3.56 5.92
C THR A 13 -7.82 -4.54 6.09
N GLU A 14 -8.69 -4.56 5.08
CA GLU A 14 -9.81 -5.50 5.02
C GLU A 14 -9.90 -6.06 3.60
N GLU A 15 -9.93 -7.39 3.49
CA GLU A 15 -10.12 -8.02 2.18
C GLU A 15 -11.59 -7.96 1.80
N VAL A 16 -11.90 -7.27 0.71
CA VAL A 16 -13.28 -7.06 0.27
C VAL A 16 -13.65 -7.88 -0.96
N LEU A 17 -12.66 -8.44 -1.65
CA LEU A 17 -12.90 -9.32 -2.79
C LEU A 17 -11.74 -10.30 -2.91
N ASP A 18 -12.07 -11.57 -3.10
CA ASP A 18 -11.08 -12.63 -3.33
C ASP A 18 -11.55 -13.46 -4.52
N ARG A 19 -10.84 -13.35 -5.62
CA ARG A 19 -11.14 -14.04 -6.88
C ARG A 19 -9.86 -14.65 -7.45
N PRO A 20 -9.96 -15.62 -8.37
CA PRO A 20 -8.77 -16.27 -8.90
C PRO A 20 -7.75 -15.33 -9.53
N ARG A 21 -8.18 -14.20 -10.07
CA ARG A 21 -7.30 -13.27 -10.79
C ARG A 21 -7.04 -11.95 -10.06
N VAL A 22 -7.75 -11.69 -8.97
CA VAL A 22 -7.58 -10.43 -8.24
C VAL A 22 -8.03 -10.58 -6.80
N ALA A 23 -7.27 -9.97 -5.90
CA ALA A 23 -7.69 -9.74 -4.52
C ALA A 23 -7.77 -8.24 -4.30
N VAL A 24 -8.82 -7.77 -3.64
CA VAL A 24 -9.02 -6.35 -3.38
C VAL A 24 -9.03 -6.09 -1.88
N TRP A 25 -8.22 -5.13 -1.47
CA TRP A 25 -8.06 -4.74 -0.07
C TRP A 25 -8.47 -3.29 0.13
N ASP A 26 -9.29 -3.03 1.14
CA ASP A 26 -9.61 -1.68 1.59
C ASP A 26 -8.59 -1.32 2.67
N VAL A 27 -7.83 -0.26 2.45
CA VAL A 27 -6.73 0.15 3.33
C VAL A 27 -7.02 1.52 3.89
N ASN A 28 -7.17 1.59 5.21
CA ASN A 28 -7.36 2.84 5.96
C ASN A 28 -6.09 3.17 6.72
N SER A 29 -5.55 4.36 6.51
CA SER A 29 -4.27 4.76 7.08
C SER A 29 -4.41 6.13 7.77
N PRO A 30 -4.80 6.16 9.04
CA PRO A 30 -4.95 7.44 9.76
C PRO A 30 -3.60 8.14 9.95
N THR A 31 -3.64 9.44 10.20
CA THR A 31 -2.42 10.21 10.47
C THR A 31 -1.59 9.56 11.56
N GLY A 32 -0.30 9.44 11.32
CA GLY A 32 0.63 8.80 12.26
C GLY A 32 0.73 7.30 12.09
N TRP A 33 -0.13 6.70 11.25
CA TRP A 33 -0.05 5.28 10.96
C TRP A 33 1.22 4.95 10.18
N ALA A 34 1.79 3.79 10.48
CA ALA A 34 2.99 3.33 9.79
C ALA A 34 2.88 1.84 9.48
N ALA A 35 3.30 1.46 8.28
CA ALA A 35 3.45 0.07 7.89
C ALA A 35 4.93 -0.30 8.03
N PRO A 36 5.26 -1.37 8.75
CA PRO A 36 6.64 -1.84 8.82
C PRO A 36 7.10 -2.31 7.45
N LEU A 37 8.40 -2.57 7.34
CA LEU A 37 8.97 -3.08 6.10
C LEU A 37 8.23 -4.33 5.65
N HIS A 38 7.76 -4.33 4.41
CA HIS A 38 6.98 -5.44 3.84
C HIS A 38 7.25 -5.57 2.36
N VAL A 39 6.79 -6.67 1.79
CA VAL A 39 6.91 -6.94 0.36
C VAL A 39 5.53 -7.01 -0.29
N HIS A 40 5.43 -6.44 -1.48
CA HIS A 40 4.27 -6.63 -2.37
C HIS A 40 4.61 -7.76 -3.34
N PRO A 41 4.10 -8.97 -3.13
CA PRO A 41 4.51 -10.11 -3.96
C PRO A 41 3.88 -10.09 -5.36
N ARG A 42 2.88 -9.24 -5.58
CA ARG A 42 2.15 -9.17 -6.84
C ARG A 42 2.06 -7.74 -7.34
N ASP A 43 1.91 -7.60 -8.66
CA ASP A 43 1.58 -6.31 -9.25
C ASP A 43 0.29 -5.80 -8.63
N THR A 44 0.30 -4.55 -8.17
CA THR A 44 -0.80 -3.98 -7.42
C THR A 44 -1.17 -2.62 -7.99
N VAL A 45 -2.47 -2.42 -8.24
CA VAL A 45 -3.01 -1.12 -8.63
C VAL A 45 -3.66 -0.50 -7.39
N VAL A 46 -3.32 0.75 -7.11
CA VAL A 46 -3.83 1.48 -5.95
C VAL A 46 -4.69 2.62 -6.42
N VAL A 47 -5.93 2.68 -5.93
CA VAL A 47 -6.86 3.77 -6.23
C VAL A 47 -7.20 4.48 -4.93
N PHE A 48 -6.87 5.77 -4.84
CA PHE A 48 -7.10 6.54 -3.63
C PHE A 48 -8.53 7.08 -3.57
N LEU A 49 -9.20 6.81 -2.46
CA LEU A 49 -10.56 7.30 -2.17
C LEU A 49 -10.53 8.53 -1.28
N GLN A 50 -9.47 8.72 -0.52
CA GLN A 50 -9.27 9.87 0.35
C GLN A 50 -7.79 10.20 0.36
N GLY A 51 -7.48 11.49 0.27
CA GLY A 51 -6.11 11.94 0.14
C GLY A 51 -5.35 12.03 1.45
N GLY A 52 -4.07 12.21 1.31
CA GLY A 52 -3.12 12.39 2.40
C GLY A 52 -1.70 12.26 1.87
N THR A 53 -0.72 12.51 2.74
CA THR A 53 0.69 12.43 2.37
C THR A 53 1.30 11.17 2.98
N ILE A 54 1.91 10.37 2.11
CA ILE A 54 2.58 9.13 2.50
C ILE A 54 4.07 9.26 2.21
N ARG A 55 4.87 8.99 3.24
CA ARG A 55 6.32 8.89 3.12
C ARG A 55 6.66 7.40 2.97
N THR A 56 7.38 7.08 1.90
CA THR A 56 7.78 5.72 1.60
C THR A 56 9.30 5.62 1.66
N GLN A 57 9.81 4.60 2.33
CA GLN A 57 11.24 4.34 2.44
C GLN A 57 11.55 2.97 1.85
N GLN A 58 12.51 2.93 0.94
CA GLN A 58 12.97 1.70 0.30
C GLN A 58 14.11 1.06 1.08
N THR A 59 14.41 -0.20 0.76
CA THR A 59 15.49 -0.94 1.43
C THR A 59 16.88 -0.36 1.18
N ASP A 60 17.06 0.41 0.09
CA ASP A 60 18.33 1.08 -0.22
C ASP A 60 18.49 2.42 0.51
N GLY A 61 17.53 2.80 1.35
CA GLY A 61 17.55 4.05 2.11
C GLY A 61 16.92 5.24 1.41
N THR A 62 16.51 5.11 0.15
CA THR A 62 15.82 6.21 -0.53
C THR A 62 14.44 6.43 0.06
N GLU A 63 14.06 7.70 0.15
CA GLU A 63 12.76 8.10 0.69
C GLU A 63 12.05 8.99 -0.32
N GLU A 64 10.73 8.89 -0.33
CA GLU A 64 9.88 9.71 -1.17
C GLU A 64 8.61 10.05 -0.41
N SER A 65 8.22 11.32 -0.44
CA SER A 65 6.94 11.76 0.13
C SER A 65 6.03 12.20 -1.00
N ILE A 66 4.86 11.59 -1.07
CA ILE A 66 3.90 11.88 -2.13
C ILE A 66 2.56 12.23 -1.49
N SER A 67 2.00 13.37 -1.93
CA SER A 67 0.65 13.76 -1.57
C SER A 67 -0.31 13.15 -2.58
N HIS A 68 -1.27 12.40 -2.09
CA HIS A 68 -2.29 11.75 -2.91
C HIS A 68 -3.61 12.47 -2.76
N ALA A 69 -4.42 12.43 -3.79
CA ALA A 69 -5.74 13.02 -3.81
C ALA A 69 -6.77 11.96 -4.21
N TYR A 70 -8.04 12.27 -4.02
CA TYR A 70 -9.12 11.43 -4.50
C TYR A 70 -8.95 11.14 -5.99
N LYS A 71 -9.09 9.88 -6.36
CA LYS A 71 -8.93 9.34 -7.74
C LYS A 71 -7.48 9.18 -8.20
N ASP A 72 -6.48 9.50 -7.39
CA ASP A 72 -5.11 9.15 -7.74
C ASP A 72 -4.99 7.64 -7.94
N VAL A 73 -4.32 7.25 -9.02
CA VAL A 73 -4.05 5.84 -9.32
C VAL A 73 -2.55 5.64 -9.35
N ARG A 74 -2.08 4.64 -8.63
CA ARG A 74 -0.66 4.28 -8.56
C ARG A 74 -0.49 2.81 -8.88
N PHE A 75 0.71 2.45 -9.31
CA PHE A 75 1.06 1.08 -9.60
C PHE A 75 2.26 0.67 -8.75
N ILE A 76 2.16 -0.49 -8.09
CA ILE A 76 3.25 -1.06 -7.32
C ILE A 76 3.66 -2.36 -7.97
N PRO A 77 4.86 -2.42 -8.58
CA PRO A 77 5.33 -3.64 -9.22
C PRO A 77 5.53 -4.79 -8.22
N ALA A 78 5.32 -6.00 -8.70
CA ALA A 78 5.63 -7.19 -7.92
C ALA A 78 7.09 -7.18 -7.45
N GLY A 79 7.32 -7.59 -6.22
CA GLY A 79 8.65 -7.62 -5.62
C GLY A 79 9.06 -6.33 -4.94
N THR A 80 8.22 -5.30 -4.97
CA THR A 80 8.51 -4.03 -4.28
C THR A 80 8.56 -4.26 -2.77
N THR A 81 9.64 -3.79 -2.15
CA THR A 81 9.82 -3.83 -0.69
C THR A 81 9.97 -2.42 -0.18
N HIS A 82 9.18 -2.04 0.81
CA HIS A 82 9.24 -0.71 1.39
C HIS A 82 8.56 -0.66 2.76
N MET A 83 8.77 0.44 3.46
CA MET A 83 7.97 0.80 4.62
C MET A 83 7.31 2.15 4.32
N SER A 84 6.15 2.37 4.92
CA SER A 84 5.35 3.57 4.65
C SER A 84 4.85 4.17 5.95
N SER A 85 4.72 5.50 5.96
CA SER A 85 4.11 6.21 7.08
C SER A 85 3.25 7.35 6.57
N VAL A 86 2.17 7.63 7.28
CA VAL A 86 1.27 8.73 6.95
C VAL A 86 1.70 9.96 7.74
N THR A 87 2.13 10.99 7.04
CA THR A 87 2.61 12.23 7.66
C THR A 87 1.54 13.32 7.71
N SER A 88 0.49 13.20 6.90
CA SER A 88 -0.59 14.19 6.83
C SER A 88 -1.85 13.54 6.28
N GLY A 89 -3.01 13.92 6.79
CA GLY A 89 -4.29 13.41 6.35
C GLY A 89 -4.58 12.01 6.84
N ALA A 90 -5.60 11.39 6.26
CA ALA A 90 -6.00 10.02 6.58
C ALA A 90 -6.33 9.29 5.26
N PRO A 91 -5.31 8.94 4.47
CA PRO A 91 -5.57 8.32 3.18
C PRO A 91 -6.30 7.01 3.29
N ARG A 92 -7.20 6.79 2.36
CA ARG A 92 -7.92 5.55 2.18
C ARG A 92 -7.79 5.13 0.73
N ALA A 93 -7.43 3.88 0.49
CA ALA A 93 -7.21 3.40 -0.86
C ALA A 93 -7.70 1.98 -1.03
N MET A 94 -8.08 1.64 -2.26
CA MET A 94 -8.37 0.28 -2.65
C MET A 94 -7.14 -0.26 -3.35
N PHE A 95 -6.63 -1.39 -2.87
CA PHE A 95 -5.47 -2.06 -3.44
C PHE A 95 -5.95 -3.30 -4.19
N TYR A 96 -5.66 -3.35 -5.49
CA TYR A 96 -6.02 -4.45 -6.37
C TYR A 96 -4.77 -5.29 -6.63
N GLU A 97 -4.63 -6.40 -5.91
CA GLU A 97 -3.52 -7.33 -6.15
C GLU A 97 -3.87 -8.23 -7.32
N LEU A 98 -3.08 -8.14 -8.39
CA LEU A 98 -3.31 -8.92 -9.59
C LEU A 98 -2.73 -10.33 -9.43
N ARG A 99 -3.53 -11.33 -9.69
CA ARG A 99 -3.13 -12.74 -9.64
C ARG A 99 -3.11 -13.30 -11.06
N ASN A 100 -2.04 -13.96 -11.39
CA ASN A 100 -1.89 -14.55 -12.73
C ASN A 100 -2.05 -16.06 -12.70
#